data_d0c3164a2d74b6ec6087cdfd518be5a1
#
_entry.id   d0c3164a2d74b6ec6087cdfd518be5a1
#
_cell.length_a   1.000
_cell.length_b   1.000
_cell.length_c   1.000
_cell.angle_alpha   90.00
_cell.angle_beta   90.00
_cell.angle_gamma   90.00
#
_symmetry.space_group_name_H-M   'P 1'
#
loop_
_entity.id
_entity.type
_entity.pdbx_description
1 polymer ?
#
loop_
_entity_poly.entity_id
_entity_poly.type
_entity_poly.pdbx_seq_one_letter_code
_entity_poly.pdbx_strand_id
1 'polypeptide(L)'
;MKNILLKHPLLRTLVELRGNPRACVYTELMWGLSMNLCLPYASVYMLTFGMNDVQVGIITSIYMFSQMICAFLSGAIIDKLGRRKSTMIFDFLAWSLPCLVWAFSQGFWFFVVAALLNGTMKITTVSWDCLLIEDAPKDKITQIYSWVMIAGNLSALFAPISSVLVAKLTLVPAIRILYINAFVFMTAKLFILYKLSKETAVGKIRQEASRNVPWGEMLSGYKSALHKIVTSRGTIFAIVISILVEIVGMLGMTFWQIIASRRIGIPDTLLPIFPMAKSILSILLFFTIIAHIKQSKLKWPLYGGFVSSIISCILLISITGTGVLGYIILSASLVFEALGIAVLSTLRESLVAIHVDPAERSGIMALLQTTVMLVSVPFGYIGGLLSDISRVLPFVLCITLLLIGIFVTALFYRRPSAQRL
;
A
#
# COMPACT_ATOMS: atom_id res chain seq x y z
N MET A 1 5.08 -22.99 -29.54
CA MET A 1 4.82 -22.32 -28.28
C MET A 1 5.34 -20.87 -28.24
N LYS A 2 6.59 -20.55 -28.58
CA LYS A 2 7.11 -19.15 -28.60
C LYS A 2 6.26 -18.17 -29.40
N ASN A 3 5.77 -18.54 -30.57
CA ASN A 3 4.99 -17.64 -31.44
C ASN A 3 3.54 -17.35 -30.96
N ILE A 4 2.97 -18.21 -30.12
CA ILE A 4 1.62 -18.00 -29.56
C ILE A 4 1.70 -17.09 -28.31
N LEU A 5 2.71 -17.25 -27.47
CA LEU A 5 2.98 -16.43 -26.29
C LEU A 5 3.27 -14.96 -26.66
N LEU A 6 3.97 -14.72 -27.77
CA LEU A 6 4.27 -13.37 -28.26
C LEU A 6 3.08 -12.64 -28.92
N LYS A 7 1.96 -13.33 -29.16
CA LYS A 7 0.73 -12.68 -29.65
C LYS A 7 -0.01 -11.89 -28.56
N HIS A 8 0.21 -12.25 -27.28
CA HIS A 8 -0.43 -11.54 -26.19
C HIS A 8 0.38 -10.28 -25.79
N PRO A 9 -0.22 -9.07 -25.77
CA PRO A 9 0.51 -7.82 -25.55
C PRO A 9 1.35 -7.79 -24.26
N LEU A 10 0.83 -8.32 -23.15
CA LEU A 10 1.54 -8.38 -21.87
C LEU A 10 2.78 -9.28 -21.94
N LEU A 11 2.65 -10.50 -22.48
CA LEU A 11 3.76 -11.46 -22.59
C LEU A 11 4.85 -10.94 -23.54
N ARG A 12 4.43 -10.31 -24.65
CA ARG A 12 5.34 -9.63 -25.56
C ARG A 12 6.10 -8.53 -24.85
N THR A 13 5.42 -7.68 -24.08
CA THR A 13 6.07 -6.60 -23.31
C THR A 13 7.09 -7.16 -22.34
N LEU A 14 6.77 -8.21 -21.57
CA LEU A 14 7.70 -8.81 -20.62
C LEU A 14 9.02 -9.26 -21.27
N VAL A 15 8.95 -9.86 -22.45
CA VAL A 15 10.13 -10.34 -23.20
C VAL A 15 10.91 -9.17 -23.82
N GLU A 16 10.20 -8.12 -24.27
CA GLU A 16 10.79 -6.96 -24.93
C GLU A 16 11.37 -5.93 -23.96
N LEU A 17 11.01 -5.97 -22.65
CA LEU A 17 11.53 -5.04 -21.66
C LEU A 17 13.07 -5.03 -21.64
N ARG A 18 13.65 -3.83 -21.58
CA ARG A 18 15.09 -3.58 -21.49
C ARG A 18 15.39 -2.55 -20.41
N GLY A 19 16.66 -2.49 -19.96
CA GLY A 19 17.14 -1.47 -19.02
C GLY A 19 16.41 -1.46 -17.67
N ASN A 20 16.15 -0.24 -17.17
CA ASN A 20 15.54 -0.02 -15.87
C ASN A 20 14.16 -0.70 -15.70
N PRO A 21 13.19 -0.61 -16.63
CA PRO A 21 11.90 -1.27 -16.50
C PRO A 21 12.01 -2.78 -16.30
N ARG A 22 12.93 -3.42 -17.04
CA ARG A 22 13.19 -4.86 -16.89
C ARG A 22 13.72 -5.20 -15.51
N ALA A 23 14.72 -4.43 -15.04
CA ALA A 23 15.33 -4.65 -13.73
C ALA A 23 14.29 -4.52 -12.61
N CYS A 24 13.45 -3.48 -12.64
CA CYS A 24 12.39 -3.25 -11.67
C CYS A 24 11.36 -4.39 -11.65
N VAL A 25 10.78 -4.74 -12.80
CA VAL A 25 9.71 -5.76 -12.89
C VAL A 25 10.21 -7.15 -12.44
N TYR A 26 11.43 -7.56 -12.87
CA TYR A 26 11.94 -8.89 -12.50
C TYR A 26 12.34 -9.01 -11.02
N THR A 27 12.76 -7.91 -10.40
CA THR A 27 13.13 -7.93 -8.97
C THR A 27 11.91 -7.74 -8.05
N GLU A 28 10.76 -7.31 -8.57
CA GLU A 28 9.54 -7.09 -7.79
C GLU A 28 9.02 -8.37 -7.14
N LEU A 29 9.14 -9.51 -7.82
CA LEU A 29 8.77 -10.80 -7.25
C LEU A 29 9.51 -11.12 -5.95
N MET A 30 10.78 -10.72 -5.82
CA MET A 30 11.57 -10.95 -4.60
C MET A 30 11.04 -10.12 -3.43
N TRP A 31 10.62 -8.88 -3.68
CA TRP A 31 9.98 -8.03 -2.70
C TRP A 31 8.62 -8.61 -2.28
N GLY A 32 7.78 -8.93 -3.24
CA GLY A 32 6.46 -9.48 -2.99
C GLY A 32 6.48 -10.78 -2.19
N LEU A 33 7.37 -11.73 -2.54
CA LEU A 33 7.54 -12.97 -1.78
C LEU A 33 7.92 -12.70 -0.32
N SER A 34 8.91 -11.84 -0.08
CA SER A 34 9.37 -11.52 1.26
C SER A 34 8.26 -10.92 2.12
N MET A 35 7.50 -9.97 1.57
CA MET A 35 6.42 -9.30 2.30
C MET A 35 5.22 -10.22 2.55
N ASN A 36 4.77 -10.94 1.54
CA ASN A 36 3.59 -11.81 1.68
C ASN A 36 3.81 -13.01 2.63
N LEU A 37 5.05 -13.42 2.87
CA LEU A 37 5.37 -14.45 3.87
C LEU A 37 5.33 -13.91 5.30
N CYS A 38 5.69 -12.65 5.53
CA CYS A 38 5.82 -12.06 6.87
C CYS A 38 4.55 -11.27 7.29
N LEU A 39 4.01 -10.47 6.36
CA LEU A 39 2.97 -9.48 6.64
C LEU A 39 1.70 -10.05 7.29
N PRO A 40 1.21 -11.27 6.94
CA PRO A 40 0.03 -11.86 7.57
C PRO A 40 0.15 -12.08 9.08
N TYR A 41 1.35 -12.03 9.61
CA TYR A 41 1.61 -12.24 11.04
C TYR A 41 2.03 -10.98 11.80
N ALA A 42 2.19 -9.85 11.12
CA ALA A 42 2.85 -8.67 11.70
C ALA A 42 2.26 -8.25 13.05
N SER A 43 0.94 -8.04 13.13
CA SER A 43 0.29 -7.60 14.37
C SER A 43 0.26 -8.71 15.44
N VAL A 44 -0.01 -9.95 15.03
CA VAL A 44 -0.03 -11.10 15.97
C VAL A 44 1.36 -11.36 16.53
N TYR A 45 2.41 -11.20 15.74
CA TYR A 45 3.80 -11.32 16.19
C TYR A 45 4.14 -10.28 17.25
N MET A 46 3.70 -9.00 17.09
CA MET A 46 3.87 -7.96 18.13
C MET A 46 3.19 -8.38 19.44
N LEU A 47 1.97 -8.93 19.39
CA LEU A 47 1.23 -9.37 20.57
C LEU A 47 1.96 -10.51 21.33
N THR A 48 2.76 -11.36 20.68
CA THR A 48 3.54 -12.41 21.35
C THR A 48 4.65 -11.90 22.26
N PHE A 49 5.05 -10.62 22.11
CA PHE A 49 6.02 -9.94 22.98
C PHE A 49 5.35 -9.16 24.13
N GLY A 50 4.11 -9.50 24.47
CA GLY A 50 3.37 -8.86 25.57
C GLY A 50 2.83 -7.47 25.23
N MET A 51 2.84 -7.05 23.95
CA MET A 51 2.25 -5.80 23.56
C MET A 51 0.73 -5.89 23.56
N ASN A 52 0.08 -4.81 23.95
CA ASN A 52 -1.36 -4.66 23.83
C ASN A 52 -1.77 -3.99 22.50
N ASP A 53 -3.06 -3.99 22.20
CA ASP A 53 -3.62 -3.44 20.96
C ASP A 53 -3.32 -1.92 20.82
N VAL A 54 -3.24 -1.17 21.95
CA VAL A 54 -2.85 0.25 21.96
C VAL A 54 -1.43 0.44 21.44
N GLN A 55 -0.49 -0.38 21.93
CA GLN A 55 0.91 -0.32 21.51
C GLN A 55 1.09 -0.65 20.03
N VAL A 56 0.33 -1.61 19.51
CA VAL A 56 0.28 -1.89 18.06
C VAL A 56 -0.22 -0.68 17.28
N GLY A 57 -1.26 -0.02 17.78
CA GLY A 57 -1.80 1.22 17.20
C GLY A 57 -0.79 2.38 17.21
N ILE A 58 -0.04 2.55 18.32
CA ILE A 58 1.04 3.55 18.42
C ILE A 58 2.12 3.28 17.36
N ILE A 59 2.56 2.04 17.20
CA ILE A 59 3.55 1.67 16.18
C ILE A 59 3.04 2.01 14.78
N THR A 60 1.76 1.73 14.50
CA THR A 60 1.12 2.08 13.23
C THR A 60 1.11 3.60 13.00
N SER A 61 0.80 4.39 14.04
CA SER A 61 0.86 5.85 13.97
C SER A 61 2.28 6.37 13.73
N ILE A 62 3.29 5.82 14.41
CA ILE A 62 4.70 6.17 14.22
C ILE A 62 5.15 5.85 12.79
N TYR A 63 4.75 4.71 12.27
CA TYR A 63 5.01 4.32 10.89
C TYR A 63 4.42 5.32 9.89
N MET A 64 3.15 5.71 10.05
CA MET A 64 2.50 6.70 9.19
C MET A 64 3.12 8.09 9.33
N PHE A 65 3.49 8.50 10.55
CA PHE A 65 4.17 9.76 10.79
C PHE A 65 5.53 9.82 10.08
N SER A 66 6.31 8.75 10.17
CA SER A 66 7.59 8.64 9.44
C SER A 66 7.38 8.70 7.93
N GLN A 67 6.35 8.01 7.40
CA GLN A 67 5.98 8.08 5.98
C GLN A 67 5.60 9.51 5.55
N MET A 68 4.86 10.24 6.37
CA MET A 68 4.45 11.62 6.09
C MET A 68 5.67 12.54 5.89
N ILE A 69 6.64 12.47 6.81
CA ILE A 69 7.87 13.26 6.71
C ILE A 69 8.65 12.87 5.45
N CYS A 70 8.81 11.58 5.21
CA CYS A 70 9.55 11.06 4.06
C CYS A 70 8.86 11.38 2.73
N ALA A 71 7.52 11.35 2.68
CA ALA A 71 6.77 11.75 1.49
C ALA A 71 6.99 13.22 1.15
N PHE A 72 6.94 14.10 2.16
CA PHE A 72 7.20 15.53 2.00
C PHE A 72 8.61 15.81 1.48
N LEU A 73 9.61 15.09 1.96
CA LEU A 73 11.01 15.29 1.60
C LEU A 73 11.42 14.52 0.32
N SER A 74 10.60 13.60 -0.16
CA SER A 74 10.98 12.63 -1.20
C SER A 74 11.50 13.30 -2.48
N GLY A 75 10.78 14.31 -3.01
CA GLY A 75 11.15 14.98 -4.25
C GLY A 75 12.53 15.64 -4.16
N ALA A 76 12.79 16.41 -3.10
CA ALA A 76 14.06 17.08 -2.89
C ALA A 76 15.23 16.11 -2.70
N ILE A 77 15.00 15.01 -1.95
CA ILE A 77 16.02 13.96 -1.74
C ILE A 77 16.37 13.28 -3.06
N ILE A 78 15.35 12.89 -3.83
CA ILE A 78 15.51 12.16 -5.08
C ILE A 78 16.18 13.02 -6.16
N ASP A 79 15.84 14.30 -6.23
CA ASP A 79 16.46 15.22 -7.18
C ASP A 79 17.94 15.46 -6.86
N LYS A 80 18.33 15.51 -5.56
CA LYS A 80 19.74 15.67 -5.16
C LYS A 80 20.57 14.40 -5.31
N LEU A 81 20.04 13.25 -4.90
CA LEU A 81 20.78 11.98 -4.88
C LEU A 81 20.73 11.23 -6.22
N GLY A 82 19.73 11.52 -7.06
CA GLY A 82 19.39 10.75 -8.26
C GLY A 82 18.47 9.57 -7.93
N ARG A 83 17.78 9.05 -8.95
CA ARG A 83 16.76 7.98 -8.81
C ARG A 83 17.38 6.68 -8.33
N ARG A 84 18.47 6.25 -8.99
CA ARG A 84 19.14 4.98 -8.71
C ARG A 84 19.73 4.91 -7.30
N LYS A 85 20.44 5.94 -6.86
CA LYS A 85 21.04 5.98 -5.51
C LYS A 85 19.98 6.07 -4.44
N SER A 86 18.96 6.93 -4.62
CA SER A 86 17.84 7.05 -3.68
C SER A 86 17.12 5.71 -3.51
N THR A 87 16.80 5.03 -4.60
CA THR A 87 16.16 3.71 -4.53
C THR A 87 17.04 2.74 -3.72
N MET A 88 18.32 2.65 -3.97
CA MET A 88 19.20 1.72 -3.24
C MET A 88 19.25 2.03 -1.74
N ILE A 89 19.50 3.27 -1.37
CA ILE A 89 19.67 3.66 0.04
C ILE A 89 18.36 3.48 0.80
N PHE A 90 17.26 4.05 0.28
CA PHE A 90 15.99 4.07 0.99
C PHE A 90 15.23 2.74 0.91
N ASP A 91 15.45 1.92 -0.09
CA ASP A 91 14.92 0.55 -0.16
C ASP A 91 15.63 -0.34 0.90
N PHE A 92 16.94 -0.17 1.11
CA PHE A 92 17.66 -0.84 2.19
C PHE A 92 17.13 -0.43 3.57
N LEU A 93 16.99 0.89 3.81
CA LEU A 93 16.48 1.42 5.08
C LEU A 93 15.03 1.05 5.32
N ALA A 94 14.19 1.03 4.27
CA ALA A 94 12.76 0.78 4.39
C ALA A 94 12.40 -0.71 4.50
N TRP A 95 13.15 -1.58 3.85
CA TRP A 95 12.73 -2.98 3.69
C TRP A 95 13.74 -3.98 4.24
N SER A 96 15.02 -3.86 3.93
CA SER A 96 16.02 -4.83 4.40
C SER A 96 16.28 -4.67 5.89
N LEU A 97 16.67 -3.48 6.34
CA LEU A 97 17.03 -3.24 7.73
C LEU A 97 15.88 -3.47 8.72
N PRO A 98 14.62 -3.07 8.46
CA PRO A 98 13.51 -3.41 9.32
C PRO A 98 13.28 -4.91 9.46
N CYS A 99 13.46 -5.71 8.41
CA CYS A 99 13.35 -7.16 8.51
C CYS A 99 14.36 -7.72 9.51
N LEU A 100 15.58 -7.21 9.54
CA LEU A 100 16.59 -7.61 10.52
C LEU A 100 16.18 -7.21 11.94
N VAL A 101 15.70 -5.98 12.13
CA VAL A 101 15.21 -5.50 13.43
C VAL A 101 14.04 -6.37 13.93
N TRP A 102 13.10 -6.73 13.06
CA TRP A 102 11.98 -7.61 13.41
C TRP A 102 12.43 -9.03 13.75
N ALA A 103 13.41 -9.57 13.03
CA ALA A 103 13.95 -10.91 13.31
C ALA A 103 14.53 -11.04 14.73
N PHE A 104 15.15 -9.97 15.24
CA PHE A 104 15.75 -9.91 16.58
C PHE A 104 14.90 -9.17 17.61
N SER A 105 13.64 -8.87 17.30
CA SER A 105 12.77 -8.13 18.20
C SER A 105 12.54 -8.87 19.53
N GLN A 106 12.51 -8.08 20.62
CA GLN A 106 12.28 -8.55 21.99
C GLN A 106 11.19 -7.74 22.70
N GLY A 107 10.66 -6.69 22.09
CA GLY A 107 9.64 -5.84 22.69
C GLY A 107 9.37 -4.57 21.88
N PHE A 108 8.56 -3.69 22.45
CA PHE A 108 8.00 -2.49 21.85
C PHE A 108 9.00 -1.63 21.06
N TRP A 109 10.16 -1.32 21.66
CA TRP A 109 11.12 -0.40 21.04
C TRP A 109 11.75 -0.91 19.75
N PHE A 110 11.89 -2.22 19.58
CA PHE A 110 12.34 -2.81 18.32
C PHE A 110 11.36 -2.49 17.19
N PHE A 111 10.06 -2.60 17.47
CA PHE A 111 9.01 -2.30 16.50
C PHE A 111 8.92 -0.81 16.19
N VAL A 112 9.17 0.06 17.19
CA VAL A 112 9.28 1.53 16.97
C VAL A 112 10.42 1.85 16.01
N VAL A 113 11.62 1.31 16.26
CA VAL A 113 12.77 1.52 15.36
C VAL A 113 12.48 1.02 13.95
N ALA A 114 11.91 -0.17 13.84
CA ALA A 114 11.52 -0.72 12.54
C ALA A 114 10.46 0.14 11.83
N ALA A 115 9.48 0.69 12.56
CA ALA A 115 8.44 1.56 12.01
C ALA A 115 9.01 2.87 11.46
N LEU A 116 9.96 3.49 12.19
CA LEU A 116 10.65 4.70 11.74
C LEU A 116 11.46 4.44 10.46
N LEU A 117 12.23 3.35 10.44
CA LEU A 117 13.00 2.95 9.25
C LEU A 117 12.09 2.63 8.06
N ASN A 118 11.05 1.84 8.28
CA ASN A 118 10.12 1.43 7.23
C ASN A 118 9.33 2.62 6.65
N GLY A 119 9.12 3.69 7.43
CA GLY A 119 8.52 4.93 6.93
C GLY A 119 9.27 5.56 5.76
N THR A 120 10.59 5.33 5.64
CA THR A 120 11.40 5.81 4.51
C THR A 120 11.01 5.21 3.16
N MET A 121 10.11 4.21 3.15
CA MET A 121 9.55 3.60 1.94
C MET A 121 8.91 4.62 0.99
N LYS A 122 8.45 5.78 1.48
CA LYS A 122 7.86 6.80 0.59
C LYS A 122 8.89 7.42 -0.35
N ILE A 123 10.15 7.52 0.09
CA ILE A 123 11.23 7.99 -0.78
C ILE A 123 11.57 6.93 -1.82
N THR A 124 11.68 5.66 -1.39
CA THR A 124 11.97 4.58 -2.35
C THR A 124 10.82 4.35 -3.33
N THR A 125 9.57 4.46 -2.91
CA THR A 125 8.42 4.32 -3.81
C THR A 125 8.52 5.31 -4.97
N VAL A 126 8.73 6.60 -4.68
CA VAL A 126 8.82 7.63 -5.73
C VAL A 126 10.07 7.42 -6.60
N SER A 127 11.24 7.13 -6.01
CA SER A 127 12.47 6.94 -6.79
C SER A 127 12.44 5.67 -7.65
N TRP A 128 11.83 4.59 -7.14
CA TRP A 128 11.65 3.35 -7.87
C TRP A 128 10.64 3.50 -9.01
N ASP A 129 9.53 4.22 -8.80
CA ASP A 129 8.58 4.54 -9.87
C ASP A 129 9.26 5.34 -10.99
N CYS A 130 10.10 6.32 -10.64
CA CYS A 130 10.88 7.05 -11.64
C CYS A 130 11.82 6.12 -12.43
N LEU A 131 12.55 5.21 -11.76
CA LEU A 131 13.37 4.20 -12.45
C LEU A 131 12.54 3.29 -13.37
N LEU A 132 11.33 2.95 -12.96
CA LEU A 132 10.44 2.07 -13.70
C LEU A 132 9.97 2.69 -15.02
N ILE A 133 9.65 4.01 -15.03
CA ILE A 133 8.90 4.60 -16.14
C ILE A 133 9.62 5.71 -16.92
N GLU A 134 10.60 6.44 -16.34
CA GLU A 134 11.21 7.62 -16.98
C GLU A 134 11.89 7.28 -18.31
N ASP A 135 12.57 6.13 -18.40
CA ASP A 135 13.23 5.65 -19.62
C ASP A 135 12.40 4.59 -20.38
N ALA A 136 11.13 4.38 -19.99
CA ALA A 136 10.26 3.40 -20.62
C ALA A 136 9.57 3.94 -21.87
N PRO A 137 9.27 3.09 -22.88
CA PRO A 137 8.43 3.49 -24.00
C PRO A 137 7.02 3.88 -23.50
N LYS A 138 6.55 5.08 -23.87
CA LYS A 138 5.27 5.63 -23.39
C LYS A 138 4.06 4.73 -23.65
N ASP A 139 4.06 4.02 -24.77
CA ASP A 139 3.01 3.06 -25.18
C ASP A 139 3.01 1.79 -24.33
N LYS A 140 4.08 1.51 -23.56
CA LYS A 140 4.20 0.28 -22.73
C LYS A 140 4.03 0.53 -21.22
N ILE A 141 3.88 1.78 -20.78
CA ILE A 141 3.79 2.13 -19.35
C ILE A 141 2.66 1.35 -18.65
N THR A 142 1.47 1.27 -19.26
CA THR A 142 0.33 0.53 -18.69
C THR A 142 0.66 -0.96 -18.52
N GLN A 143 1.31 -1.59 -19.50
CA GLN A 143 1.69 -3.00 -19.42
C GLN A 143 2.78 -3.23 -18.38
N ILE A 144 3.70 -2.29 -18.19
CA ILE A 144 4.75 -2.34 -17.16
C ILE A 144 4.12 -2.35 -15.77
N TYR A 145 3.21 -1.40 -15.48
CA TYR A 145 2.48 -1.40 -14.21
C TYR A 145 1.63 -2.65 -14.02
N SER A 146 1.02 -3.16 -15.10
CA SER A 146 0.29 -4.44 -15.03
C SER A 146 1.19 -5.59 -14.58
N TRP A 147 2.45 -5.64 -15.05
CA TRP A 147 3.40 -6.65 -14.60
C TRP A 147 3.81 -6.49 -13.14
N VAL A 148 3.97 -5.27 -12.65
CA VAL A 148 4.22 -5.01 -11.21
C VAL A 148 3.05 -5.54 -10.37
N MET A 149 1.81 -5.24 -10.76
CA MET A 149 0.60 -5.74 -10.10
C MET A 149 0.52 -7.28 -10.13
N ILE A 150 0.81 -7.87 -11.28
CA ILE A 150 0.83 -9.34 -11.44
C ILE A 150 1.89 -9.95 -10.55
N ALA A 151 3.10 -9.41 -10.49
CA ALA A 151 4.17 -9.90 -9.64
C ALA A 151 3.79 -9.86 -8.15
N GLY A 152 3.17 -8.76 -7.69
CA GLY A 152 2.67 -8.61 -6.32
C GLY A 152 1.60 -9.66 -5.97
N ASN A 153 0.58 -9.80 -6.83
CA ASN A 153 -0.49 -10.78 -6.60
C ASN A 153 0.01 -12.23 -6.73
N LEU A 154 0.92 -12.51 -7.66
CA LEU A 154 1.52 -13.84 -7.81
C LEU A 154 2.32 -14.23 -6.57
N SER A 155 3.03 -13.27 -5.98
CA SER A 155 3.79 -13.48 -4.74
C SER A 155 2.89 -13.87 -3.55
N ALA A 156 1.67 -13.34 -3.48
CA ALA A 156 0.75 -13.65 -2.41
C ALA A 156 0.25 -15.11 -2.45
N LEU A 157 0.33 -15.78 -3.61
CA LEU A 157 -0.01 -17.20 -3.71
C LEU A 157 0.95 -18.09 -2.91
N PHE A 158 2.14 -17.60 -2.61
CA PHE A 158 3.14 -18.31 -1.79
C PHE A 158 2.99 -18.05 -0.29
N ALA A 159 2.10 -17.15 0.13
CA ALA A 159 1.88 -16.84 1.55
C ALA A 159 1.62 -18.07 2.42
N PRO A 160 0.87 -19.13 1.99
CA PRO A 160 0.67 -20.34 2.80
C PRO A 160 1.93 -21.12 3.14
N ILE A 161 3.06 -20.88 2.46
CA ILE A 161 4.35 -21.50 2.84
C ILE A 161 4.72 -21.14 4.27
N SER A 162 4.42 -19.92 4.71
CA SER A 162 4.65 -19.48 6.08
C SER A 162 3.79 -20.26 7.10
N SER A 163 2.60 -20.71 6.71
CA SER A 163 1.72 -21.55 7.52
C SER A 163 2.39 -22.87 7.91
N VAL A 164 3.05 -23.51 6.95
CA VAL A 164 3.77 -24.78 7.18
C VAL A 164 4.91 -24.58 8.18
N LEU A 165 5.62 -23.44 8.07
CA LEU A 165 6.72 -23.13 8.98
C LEU A 165 6.22 -22.86 10.41
N VAL A 166 5.13 -22.08 10.54
CA VAL A 166 4.49 -21.80 11.83
C VAL A 166 3.93 -23.05 12.47
N ALA A 167 3.33 -23.97 11.69
CA ALA A 167 2.84 -25.25 12.19
C ALA A 167 3.95 -26.14 12.75
N LYS A 168 5.15 -26.12 12.17
CA LYS A 168 6.29 -26.94 12.60
C LYS A 168 7.09 -26.35 13.75
N LEU A 169 7.27 -25.02 13.79
CA LEU A 169 8.23 -24.34 14.67
C LEU A 169 7.58 -23.42 15.71
N THR A 170 6.27 -23.33 15.75
CA THR A 170 5.52 -22.27 16.46
C THR A 170 5.73 -20.87 15.85
N LEU A 171 4.96 -19.88 16.34
CA LEU A 171 4.89 -18.56 15.69
C LEU A 171 6.22 -17.79 15.72
N VAL A 172 6.80 -17.61 16.91
CA VAL A 172 7.98 -16.72 17.06
C VAL A 172 9.21 -17.21 16.31
N PRO A 173 9.67 -18.46 16.45
CA PRO A 173 10.82 -18.96 15.68
C PRO A 173 10.57 -18.96 14.18
N ALA A 174 9.36 -19.34 13.75
CA ALA A 174 9.01 -19.34 12.32
C ALA A 174 9.11 -17.93 11.72
N ILE A 175 8.51 -16.93 12.38
CA ILE A 175 8.50 -15.55 11.89
C ILE A 175 9.91 -14.96 11.90
N ARG A 176 10.77 -15.26 12.87
CA ARG A 176 12.18 -14.82 12.87
C ARG A 176 12.93 -15.35 11.65
N ILE A 177 12.75 -16.64 11.33
CA ILE A 177 13.36 -17.25 10.13
C ILE A 177 12.83 -16.56 8.86
N LEU A 178 11.53 -16.29 8.78
CA LEU A 178 10.93 -15.59 7.63
C LEU A 178 11.47 -14.17 7.47
N TYR A 179 11.67 -13.43 8.56
CA TYR A 179 12.27 -12.09 8.49
C TYR A 179 13.76 -12.12 8.13
N ILE A 180 14.53 -13.11 8.60
CA ILE A 180 15.92 -13.30 8.15
C ILE A 180 15.95 -13.61 6.65
N ASN A 181 15.10 -14.50 6.18
CA ASN A 181 14.95 -14.79 4.76
C ASN A 181 14.54 -13.53 3.97
N ALA A 182 13.56 -12.78 4.47
CA ALA A 182 13.15 -11.50 3.87
C ALA A 182 14.32 -10.50 3.78
N PHE A 183 15.13 -10.38 4.83
CA PHE A 183 16.35 -9.56 4.81
C PHE A 183 17.30 -9.97 3.69
N VAL A 184 17.57 -11.27 3.55
CA VAL A 184 18.47 -11.80 2.50
C VAL A 184 17.90 -11.53 1.11
N PHE A 185 16.62 -11.83 0.87
CA PHE A 185 15.96 -11.63 -0.41
C PHE A 185 15.85 -10.15 -0.80
N MET A 186 15.48 -9.27 0.16
CA MET A 186 15.40 -7.84 -0.07
C MET A 186 16.78 -7.25 -0.39
N THR A 187 17.80 -7.64 0.36
CA THR A 187 19.18 -7.18 0.13
C THR A 187 19.71 -7.68 -1.21
N ALA A 188 19.47 -8.95 -1.57
CA ALA A 188 19.83 -9.50 -2.87
C ALA A 188 19.09 -8.76 -4.01
N LYS A 189 17.78 -8.49 -3.86
CA LYS A 189 17.00 -7.66 -4.80
C LYS A 189 17.68 -6.33 -5.06
N LEU A 190 18.13 -5.64 -4.00
CA LEU A 190 18.78 -4.34 -4.12
C LEU A 190 20.07 -4.40 -4.93
N PHE A 191 20.95 -5.37 -4.64
CA PHE A 191 22.20 -5.53 -5.40
C PHE A 191 21.92 -5.86 -6.86
N ILE A 192 20.95 -6.74 -7.13
CA ILE A 192 20.55 -7.09 -8.49
C ILE A 192 20.00 -5.86 -9.21
N LEU A 193 19.06 -5.15 -8.59
CA LEU A 193 18.46 -3.94 -9.15
C LEU A 193 19.53 -2.86 -9.41
N TYR A 194 20.41 -2.61 -8.45
CA TYR A 194 21.48 -1.63 -8.59
C TYR A 194 22.44 -2.00 -9.72
N LYS A 195 22.80 -3.27 -9.85
CA LYS A 195 23.72 -3.75 -10.90
C LYS A 195 23.10 -3.66 -12.31
N LEU A 196 21.79 -3.92 -12.41
CA LEU A 196 21.09 -3.96 -13.70
C LEU A 196 20.49 -2.61 -14.11
N SER A 197 20.30 -1.66 -13.18
CA SER A 197 19.74 -0.34 -13.47
C SER A 197 20.83 0.72 -13.72
N LYS A 198 20.43 1.79 -14.39
CA LYS A 198 21.25 2.99 -14.61
C LYS A 198 20.48 4.21 -14.16
N GLU A 199 21.19 5.32 -13.86
CA GLU A 199 20.51 6.59 -13.61
C GLU A 199 19.74 7.02 -14.86
N THR A 200 18.50 7.50 -14.67
CA THR A 200 17.62 7.90 -15.76
C THR A 200 18.13 9.21 -16.41
N ALA A 201 17.75 9.46 -17.67
CA ALA A 201 18.09 10.71 -18.35
C ALA A 201 17.53 11.93 -17.59
N VAL A 202 16.25 11.85 -17.16
CA VAL A 202 15.60 12.89 -16.34
C VAL A 202 16.29 13.03 -14.99
N GLY A 203 16.66 11.91 -14.36
CA GLY A 203 17.39 11.88 -13.08
C GLY A 203 18.69 12.66 -13.13
N LYS A 204 19.51 12.47 -14.18
CA LYS A 204 20.76 13.23 -14.37
C LYS A 204 20.54 14.73 -14.50
N ILE A 205 19.56 15.14 -15.32
CA ILE A 205 19.24 16.57 -15.53
C ILE A 205 18.79 17.19 -14.18
N ARG A 206 17.91 16.52 -13.45
CA ARG A 206 17.41 17.00 -12.15
C ARG A 206 18.52 17.07 -11.11
N GLN A 207 19.39 16.08 -11.06
CA GLN A 207 20.53 16.04 -10.14
C GLN A 207 21.50 17.20 -10.39
N GLU A 208 21.81 17.51 -11.65
CA GLU A 208 22.65 18.65 -12.02
C GLU A 208 21.96 19.97 -11.65
N ALA A 209 20.68 20.15 -11.99
CA ALA A 209 19.92 21.35 -11.69
C ALA A 209 19.78 21.62 -10.18
N SER A 210 19.66 20.56 -9.36
CA SER A 210 19.46 20.68 -7.90
C SER A 210 20.77 20.73 -7.10
N ARG A 211 21.91 20.49 -7.72
CA ARG A 211 23.21 20.34 -7.05
C ARG A 211 23.51 21.50 -6.08
N ASN A 212 23.34 22.72 -6.53
CA ASN A 212 23.68 23.93 -5.78
C ASN A 212 22.45 24.63 -5.15
N VAL A 213 21.24 24.06 -5.30
CA VAL A 213 20.01 24.65 -4.77
C VAL A 213 19.87 24.31 -3.28
N PRO A 214 19.67 25.29 -2.39
CA PRO A 214 19.43 25.05 -0.96
C PRO A 214 18.16 24.23 -0.73
N TRP A 215 18.14 23.41 0.32
CA TRP A 215 16.97 22.58 0.67
C TRP A 215 15.69 23.41 0.88
N GLY A 216 15.79 24.59 1.52
CA GLY A 216 14.64 25.47 1.75
C GLY A 216 13.99 25.99 0.46
N GLU A 217 14.79 26.26 -0.56
CA GLU A 217 14.31 26.74 -1.86
C GLU A 217 13.60 25.60 -2.62
N MET A 218 14.11 24.37 -2.55
CA MET A 218 13.47 23.21 -3.16
C MET A 218 12.07 22.94 -2.56
N LEU A 219 11.87 23.25 -1.27
CA LEU A 219 10.59 23.05 -0.58
C LEU A 219 9.63 24.24 -0.74
N SER A 220 10.11 25.43 -1.14
CA SER A 220 9.29 26.64 -1.29
C SER A 220 8.22 26.52 -2.39
N GLY A 221 8.49 25.73 -3.42
CA GLY A 221 7.54 25.44 -4.51
C GLY A 221 6.22 24.81 -4.06
N TYR A 222 6.18 24.19 -2.88
CA TYR A 222 4.95 23.60 -2.34
C TYR A 222 3.89 24.61 -1.91
N LYS A 223 4.27 25.89 -1.68
CA LYS A 223 3.31 26.93 -1.27
C LYS A 223 2.28 27.24 -2.36
N SER A 224 2.69 27.31 -3.62
CA SER A 224 1.78 27.54 -4.75
C SER A 224 0.86 26.34 -5.00
N ALA A 225 1.40 25.12 -4.88
CA ALA A 225 0.64 23.89 -5.01
C ALA A 225 -0.43 23.75 -3.91
N LEU A 226 -0.13 24.15 -2.66
CA LEU A 226 -1.09 24.13 -1.56
C LEU A 226 -2.29 25.05 -1.82
N HIS A 227 -2.04 26.27 -2.36
CA HIS A 227 -3.12 27.20 -2.70
C HIS A 227 -4.08 26.61 -3.74
N LYS A 228 -3.55 25.96 -4.78
CA LYS A 228 -4.36 25.31 -5.83
C LYS A 228 -5.17 24.12 -5.29
N ILE A 229 -4.59 23.34 -4.38
CA ILE A 229 -5.31 22.24 -3.72
C ILE A 229 -6.55 22.75 -2.99
N VAL A 230 -6.42 23.83 -2.21
CA VAL A 230 -7.51 24.36 -1.37
C VAL A 230 -8.59 25.06 -2.21
N THR A 231 -8.28 25.55 -3.39
CA THR A 231 -9.24 26.24 -4.26
C THR A 231 -10.05 25.32 -5.16
N SER A 232 -9.52 24.13 -5.52
CA SER A 232 -10.20 23.17 -6.38
C SER A 232 -11.11 22.22 -5.59
N ARG A 233 -12.42 22.30 -5.82
CA ARG A 233 -13.42 21.43 -5.19
C ARG A 233 -13.22 19.94 -5.55
N GLY A 234 -12.85 19.67 -6.79
CA GLY A 234 -12.57 18.30 -7.25
C GLY A 234 -11.34 17.72 -6.55
N THR A 235 -10.30 18.53 -6.37
CA THR A 235 -9.09 18.14 -5.64
C THR A 235 -9.39 17.89 -4.16
N ILE A 236 -10.18 18.74 -3.51
CA ILE A 236 -10.63 18.54 -2.11
C ILE A 236 -11.41 17.23 -1.99
N PHE A 237 -12.34 16.97 -2.91
CA PHE A 237 -13.10 15.72 -2.93
C PHE A 237 -12.18 14.50 -3.05
N ALA A 238 -11.23 14.53 -3.99
CA ALA A 238 -10.25 13.46 -4.17
C ALA A 238 -9.39 13.24 -2.92
N ILE A 239 -8.98 14.30 -2.22
CA ILE A 239 -8.23 14.23 -0.96
C ILE A 239 -9.08 13.59 0.14
N VAL A 240 -10.33 14.03 0.33
CA VAL A 240 -11.20 13.49 1.39
C VAL A 240 -11.44 11.99 1.15
N ILE A 241 -11.75 11.57 -0.09
CA ILE A 241 -11.90 10.16 -0.42
C ILE A 241 -10.59 9.39 -0.17
N SER A 242 -9.44 9.98 -0.54
CA SER A 242 -8.12 9.36 -0.29
C SER A 242 -7.84 9.17 1.20
N ILE A 243 -8.16 10.15 2.04
CA ILE A 243 -8.02 10.07 3.51
C ILE A 243 -8.88 8.93 4.07
N LEU A 244 -10.17 8.88 3.68
CA LEU A 244 -11.09 7.86 4.18
C LEU A 244 -10.63 6.44 3.79
N VAL A 245 -10.23 6.25 2.53
CA VAL A 245 -9.76 4.95 2.02
C VAL A 245 -8.44 4.56 2.69
N GLU A 246 -7.52 5.51 2.91
CA GLU A 246 -6.24 5.25 3.58
C GLU A 246 -6.43 4.81 5.03
N ILE A 247 -7.28 5.53 5.80
CA ILE A 247 -7.57 5.18 7.21
C ILE A 247 -8.23 3.81 7.30
N VAL A 248 -9.25 3.54 6.48
CA VAL A 248 -9.94 2.24 6.47
C VAL A 248 -8.99 1.12 6.08
N GLY A 249 -8.14 1.34 5.07
CA GLY A 249 -7.13 0.37 4.65
C GLY A 249 -6.11 0.07 5.76
N MET A 250 -5.59 1.11 6.42
CA MET A 250 -4.65 0.98 7.54
C MET A 250 -5.26 0.22 8.72
N LEU A 251 -6.47 0.62 9.17
CA LEU A 251 -7.16 -0.05 10.27
C LEU A 251 -7.47 -1.50 9.93
N GLY A 252 -7.98 -1.75 8.71
CA GLY A 252 -8.23 -3.09 8.20
C GLY A 252 -6.97 -3.95 8.20
N MET A 253 -5.86 -3.46 7.68
CA MET A 253 -4.62 -4.21 7.61
C MET A 253 -4.00 -4.51 8.98
N THR A 254 -4.07 -3.54 9.91
CA THR A 254 -3.47 -3.66 11.24
C THR A 254 -4.31 -4.55 12.17
N PHE A 255 -5.62 -4.28 12.26
CA PHE A 255 -6.47 -4.91 13.28
C PHE A 255 -7.19 -6.17 12.79
N TRP A 256 -7.23 -6.44 11.47
CA TRP A 256 -7.84 -7.67 10.95
C TRP A 256 -7.18 -8.93 11.50
N GLN A 257 -5.85 -8.96 11.56
CA GLN A 257 -5.10 -10.09 12.09
C GLN A 257 -5.42 -10.32 13.57
N ILE A 258 -5.58 -9.25 14.34
CA ILE A 258 -5.88 -9.29 15.77
C ILE A 258 -7.29 -9.81 16.00
N ILE A 259 -8.31 -9.30 15.29
CA ILE A 259 -9.68 -9.78 15.43
C ILE A 259 -9.80 -11.25 14.97
N ALA A 260 -9.15 -11.61 13.87
CA ALA A 260 -9.16 -12.96 13.31
C ALA A 260 -8.57 -13.98 14.30
N SER A 261 -7.36 -13.73 14.80
CA SER A 261 -6.65 -14.65 15.69
C SER A 261 -7.21 -14.61 17.13
N ARG A 262 -7.39 -13.42 17.71
CA ARG A 262 -7.63 -13.27 19.15
C ARG A 262 -9.09 -13.17 19.57
N ARG A 263 -10.01 -12.84 18.63
CA ARG A 263 -11.44 -12.77 18.92
C ARG A 263 -12.21 -13.91 18.26
N ILE A 264 -12.02 -14.11 16.95
CA ILE A 264 -12.70 -15.17 16.21
C ILE A 264 -12.09 -16.53 16.57
N GLY A 265 -10.78 -16.57 16.87
CA GLY A 265 -10.07 -17.80 17.24
C GLY A 265 -9.55 -18.57 16.02
N ILE A 266 -9.31 -17.89 14.91
CA ILE A 266 -8.69 -18.51 13.73
C ILE A 266 -7.25 -18.92 14.09
N PRO A 267 -6.86 -20.17 13.86
CA PRO A 267 -5.48 -20.60 14.07
C PRO A 267 -4.50 -19.73 13.28
N ASP A 268 -3.39 -19.35 13.92
CA ASP A 268 -2.36 -18.51 13.28
C ASP A 268 -1.84 -19.13 11.98
N THR A 269 -1.83 -20.46 11.87
CA THR A 269 -1.46 -21.20 10.66
C THR A 269 -2.37 -20.92 9.46
N LEU A 270 -3.60 -20.45 9.66
CA LEU A 270 -4.55 -20.15 8.58
C LEU A 270 -4.50 -18.68 8.14
N LEU A 271 -3.86 -17.79 8.90
CA LEU A 271 -3.82 -16.35 8.59
C LEU A 271 -3.31 -16.03 7.17
N PRO A 272 -2.28 -16.70 6.62
CA PRO A 272 -1.77 -16.40 5.28
C PRO A 272 -2.70 -16.83 4.13
N ILE A 273 -3.66 -17.71 4.39
CA ILE A 273 -4.62 -18.16 3.37
C ILE A 273 -5.51 -16.99 2.91
N PHE A 274 -5.81 -16.05 3.82
CA PHE A 274 -6.71 -14.93 3.53
C PHE A 274 -6.12 -13.91 2.56
N PRO A 275 -4.87 -13.41 2.71
CA PRO A 275 -4.22 -12.59 1.68
C PRO A 275 -4.11 -13.30 0.33
N MET A 276 -3.82 -14.61 0.31
CA MET A 276 -3.82 -15.40 -0.92
C MET A 276 -5.19 -15.40 -1.59
N ALA A 277 -6.26 -15.70 -0.85
CA ALA A 277 -7.62 -15.70 -1.37
C ALA A 277 -8.02 -14.29 -1.89
N LYS A 278 -7.69 -13.22 -1.15
CA LYS A 278 -7.92 -11.84 -1.58
C LYS A 278 -7.17 -11.51 -2.86
N SER A 279 -5.95 -11.97 -3.04
CA SER A 279 -5.18 -11.73 -4.28
C SER A 279 -5.79 -12.43 -5.48
N ILE A 280 -6.26 -13.67 -5.33
CA ILE A 280 -6.98 -14.39 -6.40
C ILE A 280 -8.26 -13.63 -6.78
N LEU A 281 -9.07 -13.26 -5.78
CA LEU A 281 -10.29 -12.49 -5.98
C LEU A 281 -10.01 -11.14 -6.64
N SER A 282 -8.98 -10.42 -6.20
CA SER A 282 -8.59 -9.13 -6.79
C SER A 282 -8.24 -9.25 -8.26
N ILE A 283 -7.49 -10.28 -8.65
CA ILE A 283 -7.17 -10.54 -10.07
C ILE A 283 -8.46 -10.76 -10.86
N LEU A 284 -9.37 -11.61 -10.39
CA LEU A 284 -10.64 -11.86 -11.05
C LEU A 284 -11.49 -10.59 -11.18
N LEU A 285 -11.56 -9.77 -10.11
CA LEU A 285 -12.32 -8.53 -10.08
C LEU A 285 -11.73 -7.46 -11.02
N PHE A 286 -10.41 -7.40 -11.17
CA PHE A 286 -9.77 -6.50 -12.13
C PHE A 286 -10.22 -6.79 -13.56
N PHE A 287 -10.28 -8.07 -13.96
CA PHE A 287 -10.69 -8.45 -15.31
C PHE A 287 -12.21 -8.37 -15.53
N THR A 288 -13.03 -8.63 -14.52
CA THR A 288 -14.48 -8.73 -14.68
C THR A 288 -15.22 -7.42 -14.41
N ILE A 289 -14.84 -6.67 -13.39
CA ILE A 289 -15.58 -5.48 -12.93
C ILE A 289 -14.80 -4.20 -13.23
N ILE A 290 -13.54 -4.11 -12.79
CA ILE A 290 -12.78 -2.86 -12.81
C ILE A 290 -12.48 -2.43 -14.24
N ALA A 291 -12.16 -3.36 -15.13
CA ALA A 291 -11.93 -3.08 -16.55
C ALA A 291 -13.12 -2.40 -17.27
N HIS A 292 -14.33 -2.53 -16.72
CA HIS A 292 -15.54 -1.96 -17.30
C HIS A 292 -15.95 -0.61 -16.69
N ILE A 293 -15.24 -0.13 -15.66
CA ILE A 293 -15.52 1.15 -15.02
C ILE A 293 -15.06 2.31 -15.94
N LYS A 294 -16.04 3.10 -16.40
CA LYS A 294 -15.76 4.30 -17.22
C LYS A 294 -15.43 5.50 -16.35
N GLN A 295 -14.33 6.20 -16.67
CA GLN A 295 -13.91 7.42 -15.95
C GLN A 295 -14.98 8.53 -15.90
N SER A 296 -15.90 8.55 -16.85
CA SER A 296 -17.02 9.50 -16.87
C SER A 296 -18.16 9.17 -15.89
N LYS A 297 -18.20 7.97 -15.32
CA LYS A 297 -19.31 7.48 -14.48
C LYS A 297 -18.81 6.88 -13.15
N LEU A 298 -18.03 7.64 -12.38
CA LEU A 298 -17.41 7.16 -11.14
C LEU A 298 -18.37 7.12 -9.94
N LYS A 299 -19.50 7.82 -10.00
CA LYS A 299 -20.47 7.95 -8.89
C LYS A 299 -20.94 6.59 -8.36
N TRP A 300 -21.52 5.77 -9.24
CA TRP A 300 -22.11 4.48 -8.85
C TRP A 300 -21.07 3.45 -8.42
N PRO A 301 -19.93 3.31 -9.11
CA PRO A 301 -18.83 2.48 -8.63
C PRO A 301 -18.31 2.89 -7.24
N LEU A 302 -18.20 4.21 -6.92
CA LEU A 302 -17.81 4.66 -5.59
C LEU A 302 -18.80 4.18 -4.52
N TYR A 303 -20.12 4.34 -4.75
CA TYR A 303 -21.13 3.81 -3.83
C TYR A 303 -21.01 2.29 -3.68
N GLY A 304 -20.84 1.55 -4.79
CA GLY A 304 -20.64 0.10 -4.76
C GLY A 304 -19.43 -0.32 -3.92
N GLY A 305 -18.30 0.38 -4.07
CA GLY A 305 -17.10 0.14 -3.28
C GLY A 305 -17.30 0.40 -1.78
N PHE A 306 -17.93 1.54 -1.42
CA PHE A 306 -18.23 1.85 -0.02
C PHE A 306 -19.21 0.84 0.59
N VAL A 307 -20.31 0.54 -0.08
CA VAL A 307 -21.31 -0.43 0.40
C VAL A 307 -20.70 -1.81 0.56
N SER A 308 -19.90 -2.26 -0.39
CA SER A 308 -19.19 -3.55 -0.31
C SER A 308 -18.28 -3.60 0.91
N SER A 309 -17.48 -2.56 1.16
CA SER A 309 -16.60 -2.49 2.32
C SER A 309 -17.38 -2.45 3.64
N ILE A 310 -18.53 -1.76 3.69
CA ILE A 310 -19.41 -1.75 4.86
C ILE A 310 -19.97 -3.16 5.13
N ILE A 311 -20.47 -3.84 4.10
CA ILE A 311 -20.98 -5.22 4.23
C ILE A 311 -19.88 -6.14 4.77
N SER A 312 -18.65 -6.02 4.24
CA SER A 312 -17.50 -6.77 4.73
C SER A 312 -17.26 -6.56 6.23
N CYS A 313 -17.22 -5.30 6.68
CA CYS A 313 -17.02 -4.99 8.09
C CYS A 313 -18.17 -5.54 8.96
N ILE A 314 -19.42 -5.40 8.54
CA ILE A 314 -20.59 -5.93 9.27
C ILE A 314 -20.49 -7.46 9.39
N LEU A 315 -20.18 -8.15 8.30
CA LEU A 315 -20.01 -9.59 8.32
C LEU A 315 -18.86 -10.00 9.25
N LEU A 316 -17.73 -9.32 9.20
CA LEU A 316 -16.57 -9.61 10.05
C LEU A 316 -16.90 -9.47 11.55
N ILE A 317 -17.57 -8.39 11.94
CA ILE A 317 -17.92 -8.16 13.35
C ILE A 317 -19.02 -9.10 13.86
N SER A 318 -19.85 -9.65 12.97
CA SER A 318 -20.93 -10.61 13.34
C SER A 318 -20.44 -12.01 13.65
N ILE A 319 -19.16 -12.34 13.32
CA ILE A 319 -18.60 -13.65 13.59
C ILE A 319 -18.36 -13.82 15.10
N THR A 320 -18.93 -14.86 15.68
CA THR A 320 -18.83 -15.18 17.11
C THR A 320 -17.97 -16.40 17.43
N GLY A 321 -17.49 -17.12 16.41
CA GLY A 321 -16.64 -18.31 16.61
C GLY A 321 -16.25 -19.01 15.31
N THR A 322 -15.45 -20.07 15.41
CA THR A 322 -14.83 -20.83 14.31
C THR A 322 -15.66 -22.01 13.81
N GLY A 323 -16.95 -22.07 14.07
CA GLY A 323 -17.84 -23.09 13.49
C GLY A 323 -17.98 -22.92 11.95
N VAL A 324 -18.59 -23.90 11.29
CA VAL A 324 -18.81 -23.87 9.82
C VAL A 324 -19.46 -22.55 9.37
N LEU A 325 -20.46 -22.07 10.10
CA LEU A 325 -21.11 -20.81 9.83
C LEU A 325 -20.13 -19.61 9.92
N GLY A 326 -19.23 -19.61 10.91
CA GLY A 326 -18.20 -18.59 11.07
C GLY A 326 -17.27 -18.51 9.85
N TYR A 327 -16.82 -19.64 9.33
CA TYR A 327 -16.00 -19.68 8.12
C TYR A 327 -16.75 -19.25 6.84
N ILE A 328 -18.05 -19.58 6.73
CA ILE A 328 -18.89 -19.10 5.62
C ILE A 328 -19.00 -17.58 5.66
N ILE A 329 -19.34 -17.01 6.82
CA ILE A 329 -19.47 -15.56 7.00
C ILE A 329 -18.12 -14.86 6.73
N LEU A 330 -17.02 -15.44 7.22
CA LEU A 330 -15.67 -14.90 6.98
C LEU A 330 -15.32 -14.92 5.49
N SER A 331 -15.62 -16.01 4.78
CA SER A 331 -15.40 -16.09 3.34
C SER A 331 -16.22 -15.06 2.57
N ALA A 332 -17.48 -14.86 2.95
CA ALA A 332 -18.32 -13.81 2.38
C ALA A 332 -17.74 -12.42 2.68
N SER A 333 -17.30 -12.15 3.92
CA SER A 333 -16.63 -10.90 4.30
C SER A 333 -15.41 -10.62 3.40
N LEU A 334 -14.57 -11.62 3.14
CA LEU A 334 -13.39 -11.48 2.27
C LEU A 334 -13.75 -11.13 0.82
N VAL A 335 -14.81 -11.70 0.28
CA VAL A 335 -15.27 -11.38 -1.08
C VAL A 335 -15.69 -9.91 -1.17
N PHE A 336 -16.50 -9.45 -0.21
CA PHE A 336 -16.92 -8.05 -0.16
C PHE A 336 -15.76 -7.09 0.13
N GLU A 337 -14.80 -7.49 0.98
CA GLU A 337 -13.59 -6.71 1.25
C GLU A 337 -12.73 -6.56 -0.02
N ALA A 338 -12.46 -7.66 -0.72
CA ALA A 338 -11.68 -7.66 -1.96
C ALA A 338 -12.32 -6.76 -3.02
N LEU A 339 -13.65 -6.85 -3.19
CA LEU A 339 -14.40 -5.99 -4.11
C LEU A 339 -14.33 -4.52 -3.69
N GLY A 340 -14.58 -4.22 -2.42
CA GLY A 340 -14.56 -2.86 -1.89
C GLY A 340 -13.20 -2.21 -2.05
N ILE A 341 -12.12 -2.88 -1.63
CA ILE A 341 -10.74 -2.38 -1.74
C ILE A 341 -10.35 -2.20 -3.21
N ALA A 342 -10.60 -3.18 -4.07
CA ALA A 342 -10.21 -3.10 -5.48
C ALA A 342 -10.89 -1.92 -6.19
N VAL A 343 -12.18 -1.70 -5.94
CA VAL A 343 -12.93 -0.57 -6.52
C VAL A 343 -12.45 0.76 -5.91
N LEU A 344 -12.40 0.89 -4.59
CA LEU A 344 -12.06 2.16 -3.93
C LEU A 344 -10.63 2.60 -4.21
N SER A 345 -9.65 1.68 -4.20
CA SER A 345 -8.26 2.01 -4.51
C SER A 345 -8.10 2.50 -5.95
N THR A 346 -8.72 1.81 -6.91
CA THR A 346 -8.67 2.21 -8.33
C THR A 346 -9.34 3.57 -8.56
N LEU A 347 -10.50 3.80 -7.91
CA LEU A 347 -11.22 5.06 -8.07
C LEU A 347 -10.53 6.23 -7.37
N ARG A 348 -9.88 6.00 -6.23
CA ARG A 348 -9.03 6.98 -5.56
C ARG A 348 -7.96 7.51 -6.51
N GLU A 349 -7.18 6.63 -7.14
CA GLU A 349 -6.13 7.02 -8.09
C GLU A 349 -6.73 7.75 -9.31
N SER A 350 -7.89 7.28 -9.81
CA SER A 350 -8.58 7.92 -10.92
C SER A 350 -9.09 9.33 -10.58
N LEU A 351 -9.64 9.53 -9.38
CA LEU A 351 -10.11 10.85 -8.92
C LEU A 351 -8.97 11.84 -8.81
N VAL A 352 -7.82 11.42 -8.26
CA VAL A 352 -6.62 12.24 -8.19
C VAL A 352 -6.12 12.58 -9.59
N ALA A 353 -6.07 11.60 -10.49
CA ALA A 353 -5.59 11.81 -11.86
C ALA A 353 -6.44 12.79 -12.67
N ILE A 354 -7.76 12.82 -12.44
CA ILE A 354 -8.70 13.68 -13.17
C ILE A 354 -8.66 15.14 -12.67
N HIS A 355 -8.46 15.36 -11.36
CA HIS A 355 -8.60 16.67 -10.74
C HIS A 355 -7.26 17.38 -10.48
N VAL A 356 -6.11 16.77 -10.84
CA VAL A 356 -4.77 17.33 -10.66
C VAL A 356 -4.19 17.74 -12.01
N ASP A 357 -3.78 19.02 -12.13
CA ASP A 357 -3.16 19.57 -13.33
C ASP A 357 -1.87 18.79 -13.68
N PRO A 358 -1.74 18.25 -14.92
CA PRO A 358 -0.55 17.55 -15.35
C PRO A 358 0.75 18.34 -15.24
N ALA A 359 0.70 19.67 -15.42
CA ALA A 359 1.87 20.53 -15.39
C ALA A 359 2.50 20.66 -13.99
N GLU A 360 1.69 20.57 -12.93
CA GLU A 360 2.13 20.71 -11.53
C GLU A 360 1.95 19.41 -10.74
N ARG A 361 1.72 18.30 -11.43
CA ARG A 361 1.31 17.03 -10.85
C ARG A 361 2.26 16.54 -9.75
N SER A 362 3.57 16.68 -9.92
CA SER A 362 4.54 16.16 -8.93
C SER A 362 4.45 16.87 -7.58
N GLY A 363 4.36 18.19 -7.55
CA GLY A 363 4.24 18.98 -6.32
C GLY A 363 2.88 18.78 -5.64
N ILE A 364 1.79 18.77 -6.42
CA ILE A 364 0.44 18.55 -5.89
C ILE A 364 0.31 17.13 -5.33
N MET A 365 0.86 16.11 -6.00
CA MET A 365 0.85 14.72 -5.53
C MET A 365 1.62 14.54 -4.22
N ALA A 366 2.79 15.17 -4.09
CA ALA A 366 3.57 15.12 -2.86
C ALA A 366 2.80 15.73 -1.67
N LEU A 367 2.18 16.89 -1.86
CA LEU A 367 1.36 17.55 -0.83
C LEU A 367 0.08 16.76 -0.52
N LEU A 368 -0.58 16.19 -1.54
CA LEU A 368 -1.75 15.35 -1.36
C LEU A 368 -1.41 14.13 -0.50
N GLN A 369 -0.35 13.41 -0.84
CA GLN A 369 0.13 12.26 -0.06
C GLN A 369 0.48 12.67 1.38
N THR A 370 1.18 13.79 1.56
CA THR A 370 1.53 14.33 2.87
C THR A 370 0.28 14.67 3.68
N THR A 371 -0.71 15.33 3.07
CA THR A 371 -1.99 15.69 3.73
C THR A 371 -2.78 14.46 4.13
N VAL A 372 -2.90 13.48 3.23
CA VAL A 372 -3.57 12.20 3.52
C VAL A 372 -2.93 11.53 4.72
N MET A 373 -1.60 11.43 4.75
CA MET A 373 -0.89 10.80 5.86
C MET A 373 -1.00 11.59 7.15
N LEU A 374 -0.87 12.93 7.11
CA LEU A 374 -1.00 13.79 8.29
C LEU A 374 -2.33 13.56 9.02
N VAL A 375 -3.43 13.50 8.26
CA VAL A 375 -4.75 13.25 8.84
C VAL A 375 -4.91 11.80 9.30
N SER A 376 -4.24 10.85 8.66
CA SER A 376 -4.33 9.43 8.99
C SER A 376 -3.52 9.03 10.23
N VAL A 377 -2.43 9.75 10.55
CA VAL A 377 -1.52 9.43 11.67
C VAL A 377 -2.24 9.15 13.00
N PRO A 378 -3.20 9.98 13.47
CA PRO A 378 -3.86 9.73 14.76
C PRO A 378 -4.69 8.46 14.79
N PHE A 379 -5.18 8.01 13.63
CA PHE A 379 -6.10 6.87 13.55
C PHE A 379 -5.46 5.53 13.85
N GLY A 380 -4.14 5.38 13.75
CA GLY A 380 -3.43 4.21 14.24
C GLY A 380 -3.60 4.07 15.76
N TYR A 381 -3.32 5.13 16.51
CA TYR A 381 -3.50 5.17 17.95
C TYR A 381 -4.97 5.04 18.37
N ILE A 382 -5.88 5.77 17.71
CA ILE A 382 -7.33 5.68 17.95
C ILE A 382 -7.81 4.24 17.72
N GLY A 383 -7.38 3.61 16.63
CA GLY A 383 -7.69 2.21 16.34
C GLY A 383 -7.18 1.26 17.42
N GLY A 384 -5.99 1.51 17.95
CA GLY A 384 -5.41 0.76 19.07
C GLY A 384 -6.23 0.89 20.35
N LEU A 385 -6.62 2.12 20.74
CA LEU A 385 -7.49 2.38 21.90
C LEU A 385 -8.85 1.68 21.75
N LEU A 386 -9.44 1.80 20.58
CA LEU A 386 -10.72 1.15 20.30
C LEU A 386 -10.59 -0.39 20.35
N SER A 387 -9.51 -0.95 19.81
CA SER A 387 -9.27 -2.39 19.81
C SER A 387 -9.04 -2.95 21.22
N ASP A 388 -8.40 -2.17 22.09
CA ASP A 388 -8.17 -2.52 23.51
C ASP A 388 -9.48 -2.58 24.30
N ILE A 389 -10.41 -1.66 24.03
CA ILE A 389 -11.77 -1.69 24.60
C ILE A 389 -12.57 -2.87 24.05
N SER A 390 -12.60 -3.00 22.74
CA SER A 390 -13.21 -4.13 22.02
C SER A 390 -12.65 -4.23 20.60
N ARG A 391 -12.18 -5.41 20.23
CA ARG A 391 -11.59 -5.71 18.91
C ARG A 391 -12.55 -5.52 17.73
N VAL A 392 -13.81 -5.24 17.99
CA VAL A 392 -14.85 -4.88 17.00
C VAL A 392 -14.82 -3.40 16.67
N LEU A 393 -14.48 -2.53 17.64
CA LEU A 393 -14.64 -1.09 17.51
C LEU A 393 -13.80 -0.45 16.39
N PRO A 394 -12.58 -0.91 16.05
CA PRO A 394 -11.88 -0.40 14.87
C PRO A 394 -12.69 -0.58 13.58
N PHE A 395 -13.45 -1.67 13.46
CA PHE A 395 -14.28 -1.94 12.27
C PHE A 395 -15.59 -1.16 12.30
N VAL A 396 -16.12 -0.85 13.47
CA VAL A 396 -17.25 0.12 13.63
C VAL A 396 -16.79 1.51 13.20
N LEU A 397 -15.57 1.92 13.56
CA LEU A 397 -14.99 3.17 13.06
C LEU A 397 -14.83 3.13 11.52
N CYS A 398 -14.37 2.02 10.94
CA CYS A 398 -14.31 1.85 9.49
C CYS A 398 -15.70 2.03 8.84
N ILE A 399 -16.75 1.42 9.39
CA ILE A 399 -18.13 1.59 8.90
C ILE A 399 -18.54 3.07 8.94
N THR A 400 -18.25 3.77 10.03
CA THR A 400 -18.57 5.20 10.18
C THR A 400 -17.84 6.05 9.11
N LEU A 401 -16.55 5.81 8.88
CA LEU A 401 -15.77 6.51 7.86
C LEU A 401 -16.28 6.21 6.45
N LEU A 402 -16.68 4.98 6.16
CA LEU A 402 -17.26 4.59 4.87
C LEU A 402 -18.63 5.23 4.64
N LEU A 403 -19.46 5.36 5.67
CA LEU A 403 -20.72 6.11 5.60
C LEU A 403 -20.48 7.60 5.34
N ILE A 404 -19.47 8.20 5.98
CA ILE A 404 -19.03 9.57 5.66
C ILE A 404 -18.60 9.65 4.19
N GLY A 405 -17.90 8.66 3.65
CA GLY A 405 -17.53 8.58 2.25
C GLY A 405 -18.73 8.58 1.30
N ILE A 406 -19.77 7.82 1.62
CA ILE A 406 -21.05 7.82 0.89
C ILE A 406 -21.68 9.22 0.92
N PHE A 407 -21.74 9.83 2.10
CA PHE A 407 -22.32 11.17 2.28
C PHE A 407 -21.57 12.24 1.50
N VAL A 408 -20.23 12.27 1.60
CA VAL A 408 -19.39 13.21 0.87
C VAL A 408 -19.55 13.02 -0.65
N THR A 409 -19.61 11.78 -1.11
CA THR A 409 -19.88 11.46 -2.52
C THR A 409 -21.24 11.97 -2.95
N ALA A 410 -22.28 11.79 -2.13
CA ALA A 410 -23.61 12.30 -2.40
C ALA A 410 -23.63 13.84 -2.53
N LEU A 411 -22.97 14.55 -1.61
CA LEU A 411 -22.87 16.00 -1.64
C LEU A 411 -22.13 16.51 -2.89
N PHE A 412 -21.03 15.86 -3.25
CA PHE A 412 -20.25 16.25 -4.42
C PHE A 412 -21.05 16.09 -5.73
N TYR A 413 -21.76 14.97 -5.88
CA TYR A 413 -22.52 14.66 -7.09
C TYR A 413 -23.93 15.25 -7.14
N ARG A 414 -24.42 15.91 -6.08
CA ARG A 414 -25.68 16.69 -6.10
C ARG A 414 -25.57 17.96 -6.96
N ARG A 415 -24.37 18.51 -7.14
CA ARG A 415 -24.14 19.74 -7.88
C ARG A 415 -24.01 19.48 -9.37
N PRO A 416 -24.43 20.44 -10.25
CA PRO A 416 -24.24 20.36 -11.70
C PRO A 416 -22.77 20.16 -12.08
N SER A 417 -22.50 19.47 -13.19
CA SER A 417 -21.16 19.13 -13.63
C SER A 417 -20.23 20.32 -13.82
N ALA A 418 -20.77 21.46 -14.28
CA ALA A 418 -20.00 22.71 -14.44
C ALA A 418 -19.45 23.31 -13.14
N GLN A 419 -19.95 22.91 -11.98
CA GLN A 419 -19.50 23.39 -10.66
C GLN A 419 -18.59 22.39 -9.91
N ARG A 420 -18.20 21.30 -10.54
CA ARG A 420 -17.39 20.24 -9.94
C ARG A 420 -15.89 20.35 -10.28
N LEU A 421 -15.57 21.09 -11.32
CA LEU A 421 -14.21 21.48 -11.71
C LEU A 421 -13.82 22.70 -10.90
#